data_c6b2add7d95b58dbd683acffcecb0cdb
#
_entry.id   c6b2add7d95b58dbd683acffcecb0cdb
#
_cell.length_a   1.000
_cell.length_b   1.000
_cell.length_c   1.000
_cell.angle_alpha   90.00
_cell.angle_beta   90.00
_cell.angle_gamma   90.00
#
_symmetry.space_group_name_H-M   'P 1'
#
loop_
_entity.id
_entity.type
_entity.pdbx_description
1 polymer ?
#
loop_
_entity_poly.entity_id
_entity_poly.type
_entity_poly.pdbx_seq_one_letter_code
_entity_poly.pdbx_strand_id
1 'polypeptide(L)'
;MCGIVGVAQQAGEHRFDVDDVRRMADKIFHRGPDDEGYIDAKDVILGMRRLSIIDLEGGHQPICNEDQTIWVVNNGEIYNYRELRKELLQKGHSFKTHSDTEVLVHLYEEHGESFLDRLEGMFAIALWDSKDRKLIVARDRLGIKPVYFWQFGSGFAFASEAKAFLPLAGFSPALNRRALGDYLSIGYAVAPTTIFEGVRKLEPGTFLRWADGNLSVRRYWSIPTTTDDSLNYDGWTERIREELRRAVAEHMVSDVPVGAFLSGGIDSSAVATLMSRESNSELNTYSIGYAGSRVAEYYNELPFARTVADRLGSNHREIAVEPNVAALLPRLIWHLEEPISDSAITTTYLVSQLAAESVKVCLLYT
;
A
#
# COMPACT_ATOMS: atom_id res chain seq x y z
N MET A 1 6.50 -2.19 -3.58
CA MET A 1 5.28 -2.39 -2.75
C MET A 1 4.72 -3.76 -3.09
N CYS A 2 4.32 -4.52 -2.09
CA CYS A 2 3.71 -5.84 -2.30
C CYS A 2 2.39 -5.79 -3.09
N GLY A 3 1.87 -6.94 -3.49
CA GLY A 3 0.56 -7.07 -4.11
C GLY A 3 -0.18 -8.28 -3.59
N ILE A 4 -1.44 -8.11 -3.17
CA ILE A 4 -2.31 -9.20 -2.77
C ILE A 4 -3.36 -9.47 -3.83
N VAL A 5 -3.73 -10.73 -3.97
CA VAL A 5 -4.82 -11.21 -4.84
C VAL A 5 -5.57 -12.33 -4.12
N GLY A 6 -6.80 -12.54 -4.47
CA GLY A 6 -7.54 -13.70 -3.97
C GLY A 6 -8.95 -13.81 -4.51
N VAL A 7 -9.53 -14.95 -4.24
CA VAL A 7 -10.90 -15.30 -4.63
C VAL A 7 -11.61 -15.93 -3.42
N ALA A 8 -12.84 -15.54 -3.18
CA ALA A 8 -13.76 -16.22 -2.28
C ALA A 8 -14.95 -16.74 -3.08
N GLN A 9 -15.30 -18.00 -2.91
CA GLN A 9 -16.35 -18.67 -3.65
C GLN A 9 -17.09 -19.67 -2.76
N GLN A 10 -18.38 -19.81 -2.96
CA GLN A 10 -19.20 -20.71 -2.13
C GLN A 10 -18.84 -22.18 -2.39
N ALA A 11 -18.88 -23.00 -1.34
CA ALA A 11 -18.66 -24.43 -1.44
C ALA A 11 -19.58 -25.06 -2.53
N GLY A 12 -18.98 -25.76 -3.48
CA GLY A 12 -19.68 -26.36 -4.63
C GLY A 12 -19.78 -25.49 -5.88
N GLU A 13 -19.45 -24.21 -5.80
CA GLU A 13 -19.34 -23.28 -6.93
C GLU A 13 -17.86 -23.00 -7.28
N HIS A 14 -17.00 -24.02 -7.25
CA HIS A 14 -15.56 -23.86 -7.54
C HIS A 14 -15.36 -23.42 -8.99
N ARG A 15 -15.44 -22.12 -9.20
CA ARG A 15 -15.27 -21.47 -10.49
C ARG A 15 -13.81 -21.21 -10.83
N PHE A 16 -13.01 -20.95 -9.79
CA PHE A 16 -11.61 -20.60 -9.89
C PHE A 16 -10.75 -21.51 -9.02
N ASP A 17 -9.53 -21.76 -9.46
CA ASP A 17 -8.51 -22.54 -8.77
C ASP A 17 -7.26 -21.72 -8.44
N VAL A 18 -6.26 -22.36 -7.85
CA VAL A 18 -4.99 -21.69 -7.47
C VAL A 18 -4.23 -21.17 -8.68
N ASP A 19 -4.36 -21.81 -9.85
CA ASP A 19 -3.70 -21.34 -11.07
C ASP A 19 -4.36 -20.09 -11.62
N ASP A 20 -5.66 -19.90 -11.42
CA ASP A 20 -6.35 -18.64 -11.71
C ASP A 20 -5.78 -17.51 -10.85
N VAL A 21 -5.63 -17.74 -9.54
CA VAL A 21 -5.06 -16.75 -8.60
C VAL A 21 -3.58 -16.49 -8.91
N ARG A 22 -2.84 -17.49 -9.35
CA ARG A 22 -1.47 -17.31 -9.83
C ARG A 22 -1.42 -16.41 -11.06
N ARG A 23 -2.30 -16.61 -12.03
CA ARG A 23 -2.43 -15.73 -13.22
C ARG A 23 -2.82 -14.28 -12.83
N MET A 24 -3.64 -14.10 -11.79
CA MET A 24 -3.91 -12.78 -11.23
C MET A 24 -2.63 -12.15 -10.67
N ALA A 25 -1.86 -12.89 -9.87
CA ALA A 25 -0.62 -12.42 -9.25
C ALA A 25 0.45 -12.06 -10.30
N ASP A 26 0.51 -12.79 -11.43
CA ASP A 26 1.43 -12.49 -12.53
C ASP A 26 1.16 -11.12 -13.18
N LYS A 27 -0.09 -10.67 -13.22
CA LYS A 27 -0.42 -9.33 -13.72
C LYS A 27 0.13 -8.19 -12.86
N ILE A 28 0.41 -8.48 -11.59
CA ILE A 28 0.94 -7.51 -10.62
C ILE A 28 2.36 -7.87 -10.14
N PHE A 29 3.11 -8.65 -10.92
CA PHE A 29 4.49 -9.06 -10.64
C PHE A 29 5.40 -7.88 -10.25
N HIS A 30 5.24 -6.74 -10.96
CA HIS A 30 6.03 -5.52 -10.72
C HIS A 30 5.90 -4.97 -9.29
N ARG A 31 4.84 -5.31 -8.56
CA ARG A 31 4.66 -4.89 -7.16
C ARG A 31 5.54 -5.65 -6.19
N GLY A 32 5.80 -6.91 -6.47
CA GLY A 32 6.56 -7.78 -5.58
C GLY A 32 7.34 -8.83 -6.34
N PRO A 33 8.52 -8.46 -6.88
CA PRO A 33 9.32 -9.37 -7.69
C PRO A 33 10.17 -10.35 -6.87
N ASP A 34 10.29 -10.14 -5.54
CA ASP A 34 11.26 -10.88 -4.73
C ASP A 34 10.74 -12.26 -4.31
N ASP A 35 9.43 -12.41 -4.07
CA ASP A 35 8.83 -13.63 -3.57
C ASP A 35 7.35 -13.73 -3.92
N GLU A 36 6.79 -14.94 -3.89
CA GLU A 36 5.38 -15.22 -4.07
C GLU A 36 4.91 -16.38 -3.19
N GLY A 37 3.66 -16.35 -2.77
CA GLY A 37 3.07 -17.45 -2.03
C GLY A 37 1.56 -17.54 -2.18
N TYR A 38 1.04 -18.73 -1.97
CA TYR A 38 -0.39 -19.04 -2.17
C TYR A 38 -0.88 -20.00 -1.09
N ILE A 39 -2.16 -19.85 -0.75
CA ILE A 39 -2.91 -20.85 -0.01
C ILE A 39 -4.21 -21.16 -0.72
N ASP A 40 -4.54 -22.43 -0.86
CA ASP A 40 -5.83 -22.93 -1.34
C ASP A 40 -6.56 -23.57 -0.15
N ALA A 41 -7.56 -22.85 0.36
CA ALA A 41 -8.46 -23.32 1.42
C ALA A 41 -9.84 -23.74 0.86
N LYS A 42 -9.89 -24.13 -0.41
CA LYS A 42 -11.08 -24.55 -1.19
C LYS A 42 -12.06 -23.38 -1.47
N ASP A 43 -12.66 -22.80 -0.42
CA ASP A 43 -13.62 -21.70 -0.58
C ASP A 43 -12.93 -20.34 -0.74
N VAL A 44 -11.69 -20.26 -0.28
CA VAL A 44 -10.86 -19.05 -0.37
C VAL A 44 -9.47 -19.43 -0.85
N ILE A 45 -9.01 -18.69 -1.85
CA ILE A 45 -7.65 -18.79 -2.36
C ILE A 45 -7.01 -17.43 -2.19
N LEU A 46 -5.87 -17.37 -1.47
CA LEU A 46 -5.10 -16.16 -1.28
C LEU A 46 -3.77 -16.27 -2.02
N GLY A 47 -3.33 -15.16 -2.60
CA GLY A 47 -2.03 -15.05 -3.25
C GLY A 47 -1.34 -13.74 -2.92
N MET A 48 0.00 -13.78 -2.93
CA MET A 48 0.86 -12.67 -2.59
C MET A 48 2.01 -12.56 -3.57
N ARG A 49 2.30 -11.32 -3.99
CA ARG A 49 3.58 -10.90 -4.60
C ARG A 49 4.31 -10.01 -3.62
N ARG A 50 5.51 -10.41 -3.19
CA ARG A 50 6.26 -9.77 -2.11
C ARG A 50 7.42 -8.93 -2.62
N LEU A 51 7.50 -7.69 -2.13
CA LEU A 51 8.72 -6.90 -2.08
C LEU A 51 9.25 -7.00 -0.64
N SER A 52 10.36 -7.69 -0.46
CA SER A 52 10.92 -7.97 0.87
C SER A 52 11.59 -6.73 1.44
N ILE A 53 11.05 -6.21 2.55
CA ILE A 53 11.48 -4.99 3.25
C ILE A 53 11.81 -5.31 4.71
N ILE A 54 10.93 -6.02 5.43
CA ILE A 54 11.11 -6.48 6.82
C ILE A 54 11.14 -8.00 6.81
N ASP A 55 12.06 -8.58 7.59
CA ASP A 55 12.28 -10.03 7.70
C ASP A 55 12.46 -10.71 6.34
N LEU A 56 13.59 -10.40 5.69
CA LEU A 56 13.86 -10.78 4.29
C LEU A 56 13.74 -12.29 4.04
N GLU A 57 14.18 -13.12 5.00
CA GLU A 57 14.21 -14.57 4.90
C GLU A 57 12.96 -15.23 5.51
N GLY A 58 12.48 -14.74 6.67
CA GLY A 58 11.38 -15.37 7.42
C GLY A 58 9.99 -14.87 7.07
N GLY A 59 9.87 -13.68 6.47
CA GLY A 59 8.60 -13.02 6.21
C GLY A 59 7.85 -13.52 4.96
N HIS A 60 8.06 -14.79 4.54
CA HIS A 60 7.28 -15.40 3.46
C HIS A 60 5.79 -15.42 3.79
N GLN A 61 4.95 -15.05 2.82
CA GLN A 61 3.49 -15.01 2.98
C GLN A 61 2.82 -15.97 1.99
N PRO A 62 1.65 -16.56 2.32
CA PRO A 62 0.78 -16.30 3.48
C PRO A 62 1.36 -16.78 4.82
N ILE A 63 1.12 -16.00 5.90
CA ILE A 63 1.48 -16.34 7.27
C ILE A 63 0.27 -16.94 7.99
N CYS A 64 0.49 -17.90 8.90
CA CYS A 64 -0.57 -18.51 9.68
C CYS A 64 -0.27 -18.48 11.19
N ASN A 65 -1.34 -18.64 11.99
CA ASN A 65 -1.25 -18.90 13.43
C ASN A 65 -0.68 -20.29 13.73
N GLU A 66 -0.59 -20.67 15.02
CA GLU A 66 0.06 -21.89 15.49
C GLU A 66 -0.59 -23.16 14.96
N ASP A 67 -1.93 -23.20 14.89
CA ASP A 67 -2.72 -24.36 14.46
C ASP A 67 -3.14 -24.30 12.97
N GLN A 68 -2.66 -23.33 12.22
CA GLN A 68 -2.91 -23.13 10.79
C GLN A 68 -4.39 -22.94 10.43
N THR A 69 -5.19 -22.39 11.33
CA THR A 69 -6.61 -22.13 11.09
C THR A 69 -6.87 -20.71 10.61
N ILE A 70 -5.95 -19.78 10.87
CA ILE A 70 -6.02 -18.40 10.43
C ILE A 70 -4.82 -18.11 9.53
N TRP A 71 -5.10 -17.57 8.34
CA TRP A 71 -4.11 -17.24 7.32
C TRP A 71 -4.22 -15.79 6.91
N VAL A 72 -3.09 -15.14 6.66
CA VAL A 72 -3.05 -13.73 6.26
C VAL A 72 -2.06 -13.48 5.14
N VAL A 73 -2.44 -12.59 4.24
CA VAL A 73 -1.54 -11.87 3.32
C VAL A 73 -1.70 -10.37 3.54
N ASN A 74 -0.59 -9.64 3.52
CA ASN A 74 -0.54 -8.21 3.78
C ASN A 74 0.32 -7.48 2.74
N ASN A 75 -0.25 -6.51 2.06
CA ASN A 75 0.49 -5.50 1.31
C ASN A 75 0.54 -4.24 2.16
N GLY A 76 1.58 -4.07 2.95
CA GLY A 76 1.69 -2.91 3.83
C GLY A 76 2.76 -3.06 4.88
N GLU A 77 2.70 -2.16 5.86
CA GLU A 77 3.56 -2.08 7.02
C GLU A 77 2.69 -1.80 8.25
N ILE A 78 2.86 -2.59 9.31
CA ILE A 78 2.21 -2.40 10.61
C ILE A 78 3.23 -1.76 11.55
N TYR A 79 3.18 -0.45 11.69
CA TYR A 79 4.22 0.32 12.39
C TYR A 79 4.36 -0.03 13.87
N ASN A 80 3.24 -0.26 14.56
CA ASN A 80 3.21 -0.61 15.97
C ASN A 80 3.38 -2.12 16.25
N TYR A 81 3.86 -2.91 15.27
CA TYR A 81 3.95 -4.38 15.39
C TYR A 81 4.84 -4.86 16.55
N ARG A 82 5.87 -4.11 16.90
CA ARG A 82 6.79 -4.49 18.00
C ARG A 82 6.10 -4.47 19.34
N GLU A 83 5.24 -3.47 19.58
CA GLU A 83 4.46 -3.33 20.79
C GLU A 83 3.37 -4.39 20.87
N LEU A 84 2.65 -4.58 19.75
CA LEU A 84 1.63 -5.61 19.62
C LEU A 84 2.22 -7.02 19.82
N ARG A 85 3.38 -7.30 19.23
CA ARG A 85 4.10 -8.57 19.41
C ARG A 85 4.44 -8.82 20.89
N LYS A 86 4.95 -7.82 21.60
CA LYS A 86 5.29 -7.91 23.02
C LYS A 86 4.06 -8.26 23.86
N GLU A 87 2.93 -7.61 23.59
CA GLU A 87 1.66 -7.90 24.27
C GLU A 87 1.21 -9.34 24.00
N LEU A 88 1.21 -9.76 22.74
CA LEU A 88 0.76 -11.10 22.32
C LEU A 88 1.63 -12.22 22.89
N LEU A 89 2.95 -12.03 22.94
CA LEU A 89 3.86 -12.96 23.64
C LEU A 89 3.52 -13.11 25.14
N GLN A 90 3.13 -12.03 25.81
CA GLN A 90 2.70 -12.08 27.23
C GLN A 90 1.37 -12.82 27.41
N LYS A 91 0.53 -12.86 26.37
CA LYS A 91 -0.73 -13.64 26.36
C LYS A 91 -0.51 -15.11 25.98
N GLY A 92 0.70 -15.50 25.61
CA GLY A 92 1.06 -16.89 25.35
C GLY A 92 1.13 -17.28 23.88
N HIS A 93 0.97 -16.33 22.93
CA HIS A 93 1.15 -16.61 21.52
C HIS A 93 2.62 -16.90 21.17
N SER A 94 2.84 -17.72 20.17
CA SER A 94 4.16 -18.11 19.69
C SER A 94 4.39 -17.62 18.26
N PHE A 95 5.43 -16.84 18.07
CA PHE A 95 5.78 -16.29 16.77
C PHE A 95 6.86 -17.12 16.07
N LYS A 96 6.68 -17.37 14.78
CA LYS A 96 7.63 -18.09 13.93
C LYS A 96 8.54 -17.18 13.12
N THR A 97 8.11 -15.92 12.89
CA THR A 97 8.80 -14.95 12.06
C THR A 97 9.15 -13.68 12.85
N HIS A 98 9.91 -12.79 12.24
CA HIS A 98 10.13 -11.42 12.74
C HIS A 98 9.34 -10.39 11.94
N SER A 99 8.48 -10.84 11.02
CA SER A 99 7.64 -9.99 10.19
C SER A 99 6.60 -9.23 11.02
N ASP A 100 6.32 -8.02 10.60
CA ASP A 100 5.22 -7.20 11.10
C ASP A 100 3.85 -7.81 10.79
N THR A 101 3.77 -8.63 9.74
CA THR A 101 2.53 -9.28 9.29
C THR A 101 2.04 -10.36 10.26
N GLU A 102 2.91 -11.07 10.97
CA GLU A 102 2.50 -12.18 11.85
C GLU A 102 1.64 -11.72 13.04
N VAL A 103 1.79 -10.48 13.51
CA VAL A 103 0.94 -9.95 14.59
C VAL A 103 -0.55 -9.96 14.24
N LEU A 104 -0.89 -9.94 12.94
CA LEU A 104 -2.27 -9.87 12.46
C LEU A 104 -3.08 -11.12 12.78
N VAL A 105 -2.50 -12.31 12.63
CA VAL A 105 -3.20 -13.58 12.93
C VAL A 105 -3.48 -13.69 14.42
N HIS A 106 -2.51 -13.38 15.27
CA HIS A 106 -2.66 -13.44 16.73
C HIS A 106 -3.57 -12.34 17.29
N LEU A 107 -3.53 -11.13 16.72
CA LEU A 107 -4.48 -10.08 17.09
C LEU A 107 -5.93 -10.45 16.74
N TYR A 108 -6.12 -11.11 15.58
CA TYR A 108 -7.44 -11.58 15.20
C TYR A 108 -7.96 -12.68 16.15
N GLU A 109 -7.11 -13.58 16.63
CA GLU A 109 -7.47 -14.58 17.65
C GLU A 109 -7.98 -13.90 18.92
N GLU A 110 -7.32 -12.83 19.36
CA GLU A 110 -7.67 -12.13 20.60
C GLU A 110 -8.89 -11.22 20.48
N HIS A 111 -9.08 -10.60 19.33
CA HIS A 111 -10.01 -9.47 19.19
C HIS A 111 -11.07 -9.66 18.09
N GLY A 112 -11.02 -10.74 17.31
CA GLY A 112 -11.89 -10.92 16.16
C GLY A 112 -11.77 -9.76 15.18
N GLU A 113 -12.90 -9.30 14.59
CA GLU A 113 -12.92 -8.22 13.60
C GLU A 113 -12.40 -6.86 14.15
N SER A 114 -12.43 -6.65 15.48
CA SER A 114 -11.94 -5.40 16.10
C SER A 114 -10.41 -5.31 16.17
N PHE A 115 -9.67 -6.33 15.70
CA PHE A 115 -8.23 -6.24 15.60
C PHE A 115 -7.76 -5.05 14.73
N LEU A 116 -8.58 -4.64 13.74
CA LEU A 116 -8.30 -3.50 12.86
C LEU A 116 -8.19 -2.18 13.62
N ASP A 117 -8.91 -2.03 14.72
CA ASP A 117 -8.88 -0.80 15.54
C ASP A 117 -7.52 -0.58 16.21
N ARG A 118 -6.78 -1.69 16.43
CA ARG A 118 -5.48 -1.71 17.11
C ARG A 118 -4.29 -1.43 16.20
N LEU A 119 -4.51 -1.45 14.87
CA LEU A 119 -3.44 -1.31 13.90
C LEU A 119 -3.08 0.16 13.66
N GLU A 120 -1.79 0.47 13.72
CA GLU A 120 -1.20 1.68 13.19
C GLU A 120 -0.33 1.29 11.99
N GLY A 121 -0.70 1.76 10.79
CA GLY A 121 0.02 1.36 9.59
C GLY A 121 -0.68 1.73 8.29
N MET A 122 -0.03 1.39 7.21
CA MET A 122 -0.57 1.44 5.85
C MET A 122 -0.71 0.01 5.34
N PHE A 123 -1.90 -0.45 5.03
CA PHE A 123 -2.12 -1.86 4.70
C PHE A 123 -3.30 -2.13 3.78
N ALA A 124 -3.16 -3.21 3.03
CA ALA A 124 -4.23 -3.98 2.42
C ALA A 124 -4.05 -5.42 2.90
N ILE A 125 -4.94 -5.87 3.78
CA ILE A 125 -4.89 -7.17 4.45
C ILE A 125 -5.97 -8.08 3.87
N ALA A 126 -5.65 -9.37 3.62
CA ALA A 126 -6.66 -10.39 3.46
C ALA A 126 -6.39 -11.52 4.47
N LEU A 127 -7.36 -11.75 5.36
CA LEU A 127 -7.28 -12.70 6.47
C LEU A 127 -8.42 -13.72 6.35
N TRP A 128 -8.06 -14.99 6.29
CA TRP A 128 -8.98 -16.11 6.24
C TRP A 128 -8.99 -16.89 7.56
N ASP A 129 -10.16 -17.03 8.14
CA ASP A 129 -10.44 -17.89 9.30
C ASP A 129 -11.21 -19.11 8.81
N SER A 130 -10.54 -20.28 8.84
CA SER A 130 -11.10 -21.54 8.36
C SER A 130 -12.11 -22.17 9.33
N LYS A 131 -12.05 -21.84 10.63
CA LYS A 131 -13.01 -22.33 11.65
C LYS A 131 -14.35 -21.63 11.48
N ASP A 132 -14.32 -20.30 11.41
CA ASP A 132 -15.52 -19.48 11.23
C ASP A 132 -15.94 -19.33 9.76
N ARG A 133 -15.15 -19.88 8.82
CA ARG A 133 -15.34 -19.75 7.36
C ARG A 133 -15.55 -18.28 6.94
N LYS A 134 -14.68 -17.44 7.43
CA LYS A 134 -14.79 -15.99 7.27
C LYS A 134 -13.54 -15.40 6.61
N LEU A 135 -13.74 -14.65 5.52
CA LEU A 135 -12.69 -13.85 4.90
C LEU A 135 -12.93 -12.37 5.22
N ILE A 136 -11.86 -11.71 5.68
CA ILE A 136 -11.79 -10.27 5.88
C ILE A 136 -10.78 -9.72 4.87
N VAL A 137 -11.20 -8.73 4.06
CA VAL A 137 -10.27 -7.97 3.22
C VAL A 137 -10.36 -6.51 3.64
N ALA A 138 -9.33 -6.00 4.30
CA ALA A 138 -9.33 -4.67 4.92
C ALA A 138 -8.40 -3.71 4.20
N ARG A 139 -8.77 -2.42 4.19
CA ARG A 139 -7.96 -1.30 3.70
C ARG A 139 -7.68 -0.33 4.82
N ASP A 140 -6.45 0.19 4.88
CA ASP A 140 -6.01 1.11 5.94
C ASP A 140 -6.87 2.37 6.05
N ARG A 141 -6.69 3.09 7.16
CA ARG A 141 -7.51 4.26 7.54
C ARG A 141 -7.57 5.35 6.48
N LEU A 142 -6.44 5.64 5.83
CA LEU A 142 -6.33 6.70 4.80
C LEU A 142 -6.39 6.15 3.37
N GLY A 143 -6.42 4.80 3.20
CA GLY A 143 -6.47 4.14 1.90
C GLY A 143 -5.16 4.24 1.12
N ILE A 144 -4.01 4.27 1.81
CA ILE A 144 -2.69 4.33 1.20
C ILE A 144 -2.44 3.11 0.32
N LYS A 145 -2.81 1.91 0.81
CA LYS A 145 -2.71 0.69 0.01
C LYS A 145 -4.01 0.44 -0.75
N PRO A 146 -3.94 0.18 -2.05
CA PRO A 146 -5.14 -0.03 -2.86
C PRO A 146 -5.72 -1.43 -2.66
N VAL A 147 -7.06 -1.51 -2.71
CA VAL A 147 -7.83 -2.75 -2.78
C VAL A 147 -8.96 -2.56 -3.79
N TYR A 148 -8.99 -3.42 -4.80
CA TYR A 148 -10.07 -3.53 -5.77
C TYR A 148 -10.80 -4.84 -5.57
N PHE A 149 -12.10 -4.89 -5.89
CA PHE A 149 -12.87 -6.12 -5.86
C PHE A 149 -13.91 -6.18 -6.98
N TRP A 150 -14.16 -7.40 -7.44
CA TRP A 150 -15.14 -7.73 -8.46
C TRP A 150 -16.00 -8.89 -7.96
N GLN A 151 -17.34 -8.71 -7.99
CA GLN A 151 -18.30 -9.72 -7.56
C GLN A 151 -18.78 -10.58 -8.74
N PHE A 152 -18.94 -11.87 -8.49
CA PHE A 152 -19.50 -12.85 -9.43
C PHE A 152 -20.37 -13.86 -8.66
N GLY A 153 -21.63 -14.00 -9.04
CA GLY A 153 -22.55 -14.89 -8.29
C GLY A 153 -22.55 -14.61 -6.79
N SER A 154 -22.29 -15.65 -5.98
CA SER A 154 -22.14 -15.59 -4.53
C SER A 154 -20.70 -15.31 -4.07
N GLY A 155 -19.75 -15.25 -5.00
CA GLY A 155 -18.33 -15.03 -4.74
C GLY A 155 -17.82 -13.67 -5.16
N PHE A 156 -16.55 -13.42 -4.86
CA PHE A 156 -15.83 -12.23 -5.32
C PHE A 156 -14.33 -12.50 -5.46
N ALA A 157 -13.69 -11.73 -6.35
CA ALA A 157 -12.24 -11.64 -6.43
C ALA A 157 -11.79 -10.29 -5.89
N PHE A 158 -10.60 -10.23 -5.30
CA PHE A 158 -9.98 -8.99 -4.85
C PHE A 158 -8.51 -8.93 -5.27
N ALA A 159 -7.98 -7.72 -5.41
CA ALA A 159 -6.60 -7.49 -5.80
C ALA A 159 -6.12 -6.11 -5.40
N SER A 160 -4.79 -5.96 -5.30
CA SER A 160 -4.15 -4.65 -5.18
C SER A 160 -4.29 -3.79 -6.43
N GLU A 161 -4.50 -4.39 -7.61
CA GLU A 161 -4.66 -3.70 -8.89
C GLU A 161 -5.77 -4.37 -9.72
N ALA A 162 -6.61 -3.57 -10.38
CA ALA A 162 -7.77 -4.06 -11.12
C ALA A 162 -7.41 -4.95 -12.33
N LYS A 163 -6.24 -4.73 -12.96
CA LYS A 163 -5.75 -5.57 -14.06
C LYS A 163 -5.54 -7.03 -13.68
N ALA A 164 -5.43 -7.32 -12.37
CA ALA A 164 -5.33 -8.70 -11.89
C ALA A 164 -6.58 -9.54 -12.23
N PHE A 165 -7.74 -8.91 -12.49
CA PHE A 165 -8.95 -9.64 -12.87
C PHE A 165 -8.97 -10.06 -14.34
N LEU A 166 -8.12 -9.49 -15.20
CA LEU A 166 -8.12 -9.76 -16.65
C LEU A 166 -8.00 -11.25 -17.04
N PRO A 167 -7.25 -12.11 -16.32
CA PRO A 167 -7.15 -13.52 -16.66
C PRO A 167 -8.35 -14.36 -16.18
N LEU A 168 -9.24 -13.81 -15.35
CA LEU A 168 -10.35 -14.57 -14.77
C LEU A 168 -11.47 -14.83 -15.79
N ALA A 169 -11.90 -16.08 -15.88
CA ALA A 169 -13.00 -16.46 -16.76
C ALA A 169 -14.29 -15.72 -16.40
N GLY A 170 -14.90 -15.05 -17.40
CA GLY A 170 -16.11 -14.27 -17.24
C GLY A 170 -15.91 -12.84 -16.73
N PHE A 171 -14.68 -12.42 -16.45
CA PHE A 171 -14.36 -11.01 -16.35
C PHE A 171 -14.20 -10.41 -17.76
N SER A 172 -14.93 -9.35 -18.05
CA SER A 172 -14.80 -8.60 -19.30
C SER A 172 -14.65 -7.12 -18.98
N PRO A 173 -13.49 -6.50 -19.27
CA PRO A 173 -13.28 -5.09 -18.99
C PRO A 173 -14.17 -4.25 -19.89
N ALA A 174 -15.22 -3.66 -19.31
CA ALA A 174 -16.08 -2.69 -19.95
C ALA A 174 -15.87 -1.31 -19.33
N LEU A 175 -16.02 -0.26 -20.13
CA LEU A 175 -15.86 1.12 -19.68
C LEU A 175 -17.06 1.54 -18.83
N ASN A 176 -16.80 1.97 -17.60
CA ASN A 176 -17.77 2.61 -16.73
C ASN A 176 -17.98 4.08 -17.16
N ARG A 177 -19.12 4.37 -17.78
CA ARG A 177 -19.43 5.71 -18.31
C ARG A 177 -19.54 6.79 -17.22
N ARG A 178 -19.97 6.42 -16.01
CA ARG A 178 -20.03 7.35 -14.88
C ARG A 178 -18.62 7.76 -14.45
N ALA A 179 -17.73 6.79 -14.27
CA ALA A 179 -16.33 7.06 -13.94
C ALA A 179 -15.60 7.86 -15.02
N LEU A 180 -15.94 7.62 -16.30
CA LEU A 180 -15.44 8.47 -17.38
C LEU A 180 -15.94 9.92 -17.25
N GLY A 181 -17.18 10.14 -16.84
CA GLY A 181 -17.72 11.46 -16.55
C GLY A 181 -16.98 12.15 -15.39
N ASP A 182 -16.71 11.42 -14.31
CA ASP A 182 -15.93 11.91 -13.19
C ASP A 182 -14.51 12.30 -13.65
N TYR A 183 -13.84 11.42 -14.38
CA TYR A 183 -12.50 11.70 -14.93
C TYR A 183 -12.46 12.96 -15.81
N LEU A 184 -13.41 13.12 -16.70
CA LEU A 184 -13.49 14.31 -17.59
C LEU A 184 -13.81 15.60 -16.82
N SER A 185 -14.43 15.51 -15.66
CA SER A 185 -14.85 16.65 -14.84
C SER A 185 -13.80 17.08 -13.82
N ILE A 186 -13.17 16.10 -13.13
CA ILE A 186 -12.29 16.34 -11.99
C ILE A 186 -10.94 15.64 -12.10
N GLY A 187 -10.66 14.92 -13.20
CA GLY A 187 -9.36 14.34 -13.49
C GLY A 187 -9.10 12.93 -12.94
N TYR A 188 -10.05 12.31 -12.23
CA TYR A 188 -9.94 10.93 -11.71
C TYR A 188 -11.31 10.30 -11.45
N ALA A 189 -11.36 8.95 -11.34
CA ALA A 189 -12.57 8.24 -10.97
C ALA A 189 -12.77 8.24 -9.44
N VAL A 190 -13.95 8.66 -8.97
CA VAL A 190 -14.26 8.78 -7.54
C VAL A 190 -14.59 7.43 -6.93
N ALA A 191 -13.91 7.07 -5.84
CA ALA A 191 -14.22 5.84 -5.10
C ALA A 191 -15.68 5.86 -4.55
N PRO A 192 -16.34 4.73 -4.48
CA PRO A 192 -15.87 3.36 -4.74
C PRO A 192 -15.88 2.97 -6.23
N THR A 193 -16.21 3.88 -7.13
CA THR A 193 -16.31 3.62 -8.58
C THR A 193 -14.92 3.49 -9.21
N THR A 194 -14.78 2.66 -10.25
CA THR A 194 -13.57 2.56 -11.07
C THR A 194 -13.90 2.78 -12.53
N ILE A 195 -12.88 2.96 -13.36
CA ILE A 195 -13.05 3.05 -14.82
C ILE A 195 -13.59 1.75 -15.43
N PHE A 196 -13.48 0.62 -14.73
CA PHE A 196 -13.97 -0.68 -15.17
C PHE A 196 -15.36 -0.96 -14.60
N GLU A 197 -16.33 -1.25 -15.48
CA GLU A 197 -17.68 -1.61 -15.06
C GLU A 197 -17.67 -2.87 -14.18
N GLY A 198 -18.40 -2.83 -13.05
CA GLY A 198 -18.48 -3.94 -12.10
C GLY A 198 -17.29 -4.09 -11.15
N VAL A 199 -16.18 -3.35 -11.35
CA VAL A 199 -15.06 -3.31 -10.42
C VAL A 199 -15.23 -2.13 -9.47
N ARG A 200 -14.98 -2.35 -8.17
CA ARG A 200 -15.07 -1.32 -7.14
C ARG A 200 -13.75 -1.20 -6.37
N LYS A 201 -13.45 0.02 -5.92
CA LYS A 201 -12.42 0.29 -4.91
C LYS A 201 -13.02 0.09 -3.52
N LEU A 202 -12.30 -0.59 -2.65
CA LEU A 202 -12.64 -0.59 -1.24
C LEU A 202 -12.30 0.79 -0.66
N GLU A 203 -13.25 1.41 0.04
CA GLU A 203 -13.04 2.75 0.61
C GLU A 203 -12.05 2.73 1.79
N PRO A 204 -11.36 3.84 2.08
CA PRO A 204 -10.49 3.97 3.25
C PRO A 204 -11.24 3.66 4.56
N GLY A 205 -10.55 3.01 5.52
CA GLY A 205 -11.11 2.68 6.82
C GLY A 205 -12.27 1.69 6.77
N THR A 206 -12.36 0.87 5.70
CA THR A 206 -13.40 -0.15 5.55
C THR A 206 -12.80 -1.53 5.31
N PHE A 207 -13.61 -2.56 5.50
CA PHE A 207 -13.27 -3.93 5.15
C PHE A 207 -14.46 -4.67 4.51
N LEU A 208 -14.12 -5.59 3.61
CA LEU A 208 -15.04 -6.61 3.12
C LEU A 208 -15.09 -7.76 4.13
N ARG A 209 -16.29 -8.18 4.49
CA ARG A 209 -16.55 -9.39 5.26
C ARG A 209 -17.34 -10.35 4.38
N TRP A 210 -16.74 -11.49 4.10
CA TRP A 210 -17.42 -12.58 3.39
C TRP A 210 -17.53 -13.80 4.32
N ALA A 211 -18.73 -14.35 4.42
CA ALA A 211 -19.00 -15.59 5.15
C ALA A 211 -20.21 -16.26 4.53
N ASP A 212 -20.09 -17.57 4.26
CA ASP A 212 -21.17 -18.39 3.71
C ASP A 212 -21.86 -17.80 2.47
N GLY A 213 -21.08 -17.26 1.53
CA GLY A 213 -21.60 -16.64 0.30
C GLY A 213 -22.15 -15.22 0.46
N ASN A 214 -22.12 -14.65 1.66
CA ASN A 214 -22.63 -13.31 1.93
C ASN A 214 -21.46 -12.31 2.03
N LEU A 215 -21.40 -11.36 1.10
CA LEU A 215 -20.43 -10.27 1.10
C LEU A 215 -21.06 -8.99 1.67
N SER A 216 -20.37 -8.38 2.63
CA SER A 216 -20.76 -7.08 3.20
C SER A 216 -19.54 -6.17 3.32
N VAL A 217 -19.76 -4.85 3.18
CA VAL A 217 -18.75 -3.81 3.44
C VAL A 217 -19.04 -3.21 4.81
N ARG A 218 -18.01 -3.11 5.67
CA ARG A 218 -18.12 -2.54 7.00
C ARG A 218 -17.04 -1.46 7.18
N ARG A 219 -17.41 -0.40 7.90
CA ARG A 219 -16.48 0.68 8.27
C ARG A 219 -15.98 0.45 9.70
N TYR A 220 -14.65 0.42 9.85
CA TYR A 220 -14.02 0.33 11.17
C TYR A 220 -13.42 1.68 11.62
N TRP A 221 -13.17 2.62 10.69
CA TRP A 221 -12.60 3.90 11.01
C TRP A 221 -13.13 5.01 10.10
N SER A 222 -13.25 6.22 10.65
CA SER A 222 -13.52 7.45 9.91
C SER A 222 -12.73 8.61 10.50
N ILE A 223 -12.46 9.64 9.69
CA ILE A 223 -11.78 10.84 10.15
C ILE A 223 -12.63 11.48 11.25
N PRO A 224 -12.05 11.75 12.44
CA PRO A 224 -12.75 12.48 13.51
C PRO A 224 -13.16 13.87 13.01
N THR A 225 -14.41 14.25 13.26
CA THR A 225 -14.96 15.56 12.87
C THR A 225 -15.12 16.52 14.06
N THR A 226 -14.82 16.03 15.27
CA THR A 226 -14.85 16.85 16.48
C THR A 226 -13.58 17.67 16.61
N THR A 227 -13.72 18.96 16.95
CA THR A 227 -12.59 19.82 17.32
C THR A 227 -12.07 19.44 18.70
N ASP A 228 -10.77 19.55 18.87
CA ASP A 228 -10.12 19.40 20.18
C ASP A 228 -9.48 20.75 20.56
N ASP A 229 -10.10 21.44 21.51
CA ASP A 229 -9.66 22.73 22.00
C ASP A 229 -8.80 22.60 23.28
N SER A 230 -8.29 21.41 23.59
CA SER A 230 -7.54 21.13 24.82
C SER A 230 -6.17 21.80 24.87
N LEU A 231 -5.59 22.16 23.72
CA LEU A 231 -4.27 22.79 23.60
C LEU A 231 -4.37 24.17 22.92
N ASN A 232 -3.49 25.08 23.32
CA ASN A 232 -3.27 26.33 22.61
C ASN A 232 -2.37 26.11 21.36
N TYR A 233 -2.09 27.19 20.61
CA TYR A 233 -1.25 27.15 19.39
C TYR A 233 0.12 26.51 19.64
N ASP A 234 0.82 26.90 20.71
CA ASP A 234 2.16 26.38 21.01
C ASP A 234 2.09 24.89 21.40
N GLY A 235 1.08 24.49 22.17
CA GLY A 235 0.83 23.09 22.54
C GLY A 235 0.55 22.21 21.33
N TRP A 236 -0.26 22.66 20.38
CA TRP A 236 -0.50 21.97 19.13
C TRP A 236 0.74 21.90 18.25
N THR A 237 1.52 22.98 18.18
CA THR A 237 2.77 23.02 17.40
C THR A 237 3.75 21.98 17.92
N GLU A 238 3.92 21.86 19.25
CA GLU A 238 4.81 20.84 19.83
C GLU A 238 4.31 19.43 19.60
N ARG A 239 3.00 19.20 19.79
CA ARG A 239 2.40 17.89 19.54
C ARG A 239 2.54 17.44 18.09
N ILE A 240 2.31 18.35 17.11
CA ILE A 240 2.51 18.04 15.68
C ILE A 240 3.97 17.69 15.41
N ARG A 241 4.91 18.40 16.03
CA ARG A 241 6.35 18.13 15.89
C ARG A 241 6.73 16.74 16.42
N GLU A 242 6.21 16.38 17.59
CA GLU A 242 6.44 15.06 18.20
C GLU A 242 5.82 13.94 17.36
N GLU A 243 4.57 14.10 16.91
CA GLU A 243 3.90 13.10 16.06
C GLU A 243 4.58 12.94 14.71
N LEU A 244 5.04 14.03 14.09
CA LEU A 244 5.78 13.96 12.83
C LEU A 244 7.11 13.23 13.00
N ARG A 245 7.84 13.50 14.10
CA ARG A 245 9.09 12.79 14.41
C ARG A 245 8.84 11.30 14.63
N ARG A 246 7.81 10.96 15.42
CA ARG A 246 7.41 9.56 15.67
C ARG A 246 7.05 8.86 14.36
N ALA A 247 6.20 9.48 13.54
CA ALA A 247 5.79 8.91 12.26
C ALA A 247 6.98 8.65 11.32
N VAL A 248 7.92 9.60 11.22
CA VAL A 248 9.13 9.41 10.40
C VAL A 248 9.98 8.24 10.93
N ALA A 249 10.21 8.16 12.25
CA ALA A 249 10.97 7.07 12.85
C ALA A 249 10.34 5.70 12.59
N GLU A 250 9.03 5.58 12.72
CA GLU A 250 8.28 4.35 12.44
C GLU A 250 8.34 3.95 10.96
N HIS A 251 8.26 4.90 10.05
CA HIS A 251 8.35 4.64 8.61
C HIS A 251 9.77 4.29 8.14
N MET A 252 10.79 4.55 8.95
CA MET A 252 12.18 4.18 8.67
C MET A 252 12.53 2.75 9.10
N VAL A 253 11.62 2.03 9.76
CA VAL A 253 11.86 0.62 10.16
C VAL A 253 11.93 -0.23 8.90
N SER A 254 13.12 -0.75 8.61
CA SER A 254 13.39 -1.52 7.39
C SER A 254 14.70 -2.31 7.55
N ASP A 255 14.75 -3.51 6.97
CA ASP A 255 15.98 -4.32 6.86
C ASP A 255 16.75 -4.02 5.55
N VAL A 256 16.23 -3.10 4.73
CA VAL A 256 16.86 -2.64 3.48
C VAL A 256 17.10 -1.13 3.51
N PRO A 257 18.02 -0.61 2.67
CA PRO A 257 18.25 0.83 2.60
C PRO A 257 16.99 1.63 2.27
N VAL A 258 16.78 2.70 3.03
CA VAL A 258 15.67 3.65 2.86
C VAL A 258 16.23 4.97 2.33
N GLY A 259 15.52 5.59 1.38
CA GLY A 259 15.83 6.91 0.87
C GLY A 259 14.67 7.88 1.02
N ALA A 260 14.86 9.12 0.55
CA ALA A 260 13.82 10.14 0.49
C ALA A 260 13.81 10.87 -0.85
N PHE A 261 12.62 11.16 -1.36
CA PHE A 261 12.48 12.15 -2.43
C PHE A 261 12.62 13.56 -1.83
N LEU A 262 13.37 14.41 -2.49
CA LEU A 262 13.70 15.74 -2.00
C LEU A 262 13.46 16.77 -3.09
N SER A 263 12.46 17.64 -2.90
CA SER A 263 12.18 18.75 -3.80
C SER A 263 12.80 20.08 -3.32
N GLY A 264 13.20 20.15 -2.05
CA GLY A 264 13.61 21.38 -1.39
C GLY A 264 12.41 22.21 -0.89
N GLY A 265 11.18 21.74 -1.08
CA GLY A 265 9.97 22.28 -0.44
C GLY A 265 9.96 22.01 1.07
N ILE A 266 9.09 22.70 1.81
CA ILE A 266 9.02 22.64 3.28
C ILE A 266 8.79 21.21 3.74
N ASP A 267 7.84 20.47 3.18
CA ASP A 267 7.44 19.14 3.62
C ASP A 267 8.56 18.12 3.40
N SER A 268 9.10 18.05 2.18
CA SER A 268 10.20 17.12 1.85
C SER A 268 11.45 17.42 2.66
N SER A 269 11.75 18.71 2.91
CA SER A 269 12.90 19.13 3.70
C SER A 269 12.71 18.78 5.19
N ALA A 270 11.50 18.93 5.73
CA ALA A 270 11.18 18.57 7.11
C ALA A 270 11.36 17.07 7.34
N VAL A 271 10.76 16.24 6.45
CA VAL A 271 10.88 14.78 6.54
C VAL A 271 12.33 14.32 6.36
N ALA A 272 13.06 14.80 5.33
CA ALA A 272 14.46 14.45 5.13
C ALA A 272 15.35 14.87 6.33
N THR A 273 15.05 16.02 6.95
CA THR A 273 15.75 16.47 8.16
C THR A 273 15.51 15.53 9.35
N LEU A 274 14.28 15.09 9.55
CA LEU A 274 13.93 14.13 10.60
C LEU A 274 14.58 12.77 10.35
N MET A 275 14.51 12.27 9.11
CA MET A 275 15.17 11.02 8.72
C MET A 275 16.69 11.07 8.98
N SER A 276 17.36 12.17 8.62
CA SER A 276 18.79 12.35 8.86
C SER A 276 19.15 12.35 10.34
N ARG A 277 18.25 12.80 11.23
CA ARG A 277 18.46 12.77 12.70
C ARG A 277 18.22 11.41 13.32
N GLU A 278 17.30 10.62 12.78
CA GLU A 278 16.96 9.28 13.25
C GLU A 278 17.87 8.20 12.64
N SER A 279 18.55 8.51 11.52
CA SER A 279 19.47 7.58 10.84
C SER A 279 20.85 7.60 11.46
N ASN A 280 21.46 6.41 11.61
CA ASN A 280 22.87 6.25 11.97
C ASN A 280 23.82 6.20 10.75
N SER A 281 23.27 6.31 9.54
CA SER A 281 24.00 6.29 8.28
C SER A 281 23.66 7.49 7.43
N GLU A 282 24.48 7.74 6.40
CA GLU A 282 24.22 8.79 5.41
C GLU A 282 22.87 8.56 4.71
N LEU A 283 22.03 9.59 4.66
CA LEU A 283 20.71 9.52 4.04
C LEU A 283 20.83 9.59 2.51
N ASN A 284 20.21 8.65 1.80
CA ASN A 284 20.05 8.74 0.35
C ASN A 284 18.89 9.64 -0.01
N THR A 285 19.14 10.67 -0.84
CA THR A 285 18.09 11.58 -1.31
C THR A 285 18.06 11.65 -2.83
N TYR A 286 16.87 11.82 -3.41
CA TYR A 286 16.67 11.78 -4.86
C TYR A 286 15.82 12.95 -5.29
N SER A 287 16.24 13.61 -6.38
CA SER A 287 15.52 14.74 -6.96
C SER A 287 15.41 14.61 -8.47
N ILE A 288 14.37 15.24 -9.02
CA ILE A 288 14.18 15.36 -10.45
C ILE A 288 13.96 16.83 -10.81
N GLY A 289 14.54 17.26 -11.92
CA GLY A 289 14.31 18.56 -12.52
C GLY A 289 14.03 18.43 -13.99
N TYR A 290 13.75 19.55 -14.61
CA TYR A 290 13.45 19.63 -16.03
C TYR A 290 14.56 20.34 -16.78
N ALA A 291 14.84 19.88 -18.01
CA ALA A 291 15.76 20.48 -18.95
C ALA A 291 15.00 20.97 -20.21
N GLY A 292 15.63 21.80 -21.03
CA GLY A 292 15.24 22.04 -22.41
C GLY A 292 14.36 23.26 -22.72
N SER A 293 13.73 23.92 -21.74
CA SER A 293 12.95 25.13 -22.01
C SER A 293 12.95 26.14 -20.86
N ARG A 294 12.62 27.42 -21.14
CA ARG A 294 12.45 28.45 -20.08
C ARG A 294 11.32 28.11 -19.10
N VAL A 295 10.29 27.39 -19.55
CA VAL A 295 9.20 26.92 -18.68
C VAL A 295 9.72 25.81 -17.76
N ALA A 296 10.55 24.91 -18.30
CA ALA A 296 11.21 23.87 -17.51
C ALA A 296 12.13 24.47 -16.43
N GLU A 297 12.88 25.53 -16.75
CA GLU A 297 13.72 26.24 -15.77
C GLU A 297 12.90 26.86 -14.62
N TYR A 298 11.69 27.38 -14.91
CA TYR A 298 10.81 27.96 -13.87
C TYR A 298 10.31 26.92 -12.86
N TYR A 299 10.06 25.69 -13.30
CA TYR A 299 9.61 24.59 -12.44
C TYR A 299 10.75 23.71 -11.92
N ASN A 300 12.01 24.11 -12.12
CA ASN A 300 13.16 23.33 -11.70
C ASN A 300 13.48 23.55 -10.22
N GLU A 301 13.18 22.55 -9.40
CA GLU A 301 13.39 22.57 -7.95
C GLU A 301 14.81 22.09 -7.54
N LEU A 302 15.64 21.61 -8.47
CA LEU A 302 16.99 21.08 -8.17
C LEU A 302 17.87 22.02 -7.33
N PRO A 303 17.92 23.36 -7.58
CA PRO A 303 18.73 24.25 -6.76
C PRO A 303 18.32 24.28 -5.27
N PHE A 304 17.02 24.19 -5.01
CA PHE A 304 16.50 24.12 -3.63
C PHE A 304 16.80 22.77 -2.98
N ALA A 305 16.60 21.69 -3.72
CA ALA A 305 16.92 20.34 -3.26
C ALA A 305 18.40 20.19 -2.91
N ARG A 306 19.32 20.67 -3.74
CA ARG A 306 20.77 20.70 -3.47
C ARG A 306 21.09 21.45 -2.18
N THR A 307 20.50 22.63 -1.99
CA THR A 307 20.72 23.43 -0.77
C THR A 307 20.38 22.65 0.49
N VAL A 308 19.30 21.90 0.47
CA VAL A 308 18.90 21.05 1.61
C VAL A 308 19.82 19.84 1.71
N ALA A 309 20.11 19.16 0.61
CA ALA A 309 20.97 17.99 0.57
C ALA A 309 22.40 18.30 1.11
N ASP A 310 23.00 19.40 0.68
CA ASP A 310 24.31 19.87 1.16
C ASP A 310 24.29 20.15 2.67
N ARG A 311 23.20 20.75 3.17
CA ARG A 311 23.04 21.06 4.58
C ARG A 311 22.86 19.82 5.46
N LEU A 312 22.23 18.78 4.91
CA LEU A 312 22.05 17.48 5.58
C LEU A 312 23.28 16.57 5.45
N GLY A 313 24.20 16.85 4.53
CA GLY A 313 25.29 15.95 4.15
C GLY A 313 24.76 14.62 3.59
N SER A 314 23.67 14.67 2.83
CA SER A 314 23.06 13.45 2.27
C SER A 314 23.76 13.00 1.00
N ASN A 315 23.73 11.69 0.72
CA ASN A 315 24.12 11.12 -0.56
C ASN A 315 23.04 11.45 -1.60
N HIS A 316 23.17 12.64 -2.22
CA HIS A 316 22.18 13.21 -3.09
C HIS A 316 22.38 12.81 -4.55
N ARG A 317 21.34 12.26 -5.16
CA ARG A 317 21.30 11.96 -6.59
C ARG A 317 20.17 12.72 -7.25
N GLU A 318 20.46 13.30 -8.41
CA GLU A 318 19.48 14.09 -9.16
C GLU A 318 19.55 13.75 -10.65
N ILE A 319 18.42 13.97 -11.33
CA ILE A 319 18.31 13.84 -12.78
C ILE A 319 17.56 15.04 -13.35
N ALA A 320 18.10 15.64 -14.42
CA ALA A 320 17.38 16.62 -15.22
C ALA A 320 16.85 15.94 -16.48
N VAL A 321 15.55 16.01 -16.71
CA VAL A 321 14.88 15.27 -17.78
C VAL A 321 14.13 16.18 -18.74
N GLU A 322 14.02 15.74 -19.99
CA GLU A 322 13.11 16.23 -21.01
C GLU A 322 12.25 15.05 -21.47
N PRO A 323 11.18 14.71 -20.69
CA PRO A 323 10.46 13.45 -20.87
C PRO A 323 9.63 13.46 -22.16
N ASN A 324 9.74 12.38 -22.95
CA ASN A 324 8.77 12.10 -24.00
C ASN A 324 7.50 11.48 -23.36
N VAL A 325 6.59 12.35 -22.88
CA VAL A 325 5.38 11.96 -22.17
C VAL A 325 4.51 11.03 -23.03
N ALA A 326 4.38 11.29 -24.32
CA ALA A 326 3.57 10.47 -25.23
C ALA A 326 4.06 9.02 -25.30
N ALA A 327 5.38 8.82 -25.31
CA ALA A 327 5.97 7.47 -25.32
C ALA A 327 5.83 6.76 -23.96
N LEU A 328 5.83 7.50 -22.86
CA LEU A 328 5.68 6.95 -21.51
C LEU A 328 4.23 6.65 -21.11
N LEU A 329 3.27 7.37 -21.66
CA LEU A 329 1.88 7.36 -21.22
C LEU A 329 1.24 5.95 -21.19
N PRO A 330 1.39 5.06 -22.18
CA PRO A 330 0.83 3.72 -22.10
C PRO A 330 1.35 2.91 -20.91
N ARG A 331 2.64 3.05 -20.58
CA ARG A 331 3.26 2.40 -19.41
C ARG A 331 2.76 2.99 -18.11
N LEU A 332 2.66 4.31 -18.03
CA LEU A 332 2.16 5.00 -16.83
C LEU A 332 0.72 4.58 -16.54
N ILE A 333 -0.17 4.59 -17.54
CA ILE A 333 -1.56 4.16 -17.37
C ILE A 333 -1.65 2.70 -16.96
N TRP A 334 -0.81 1.83 -17.50
CA TRP A 334 -0.77 0.42 -17.09
C TRP A 334 -0.46 0.25 -15.59
N HIS A 335 0.43 1.08 -15.03
CA HIS A 335 0.76 1.03 -13.59
C HIS A 335 -0.23 1.78 -12.70
N LEU A 336 -0.92 2.79 -13.22
CA LEU A 336 -1.88 3.58 -12.46
C LEU A 336 -3.28 2.93 -12.39
N GLU A 337 -3.56 1.90 -13.19
CA GLU A 337 -4.85 1.22 -13.33
C GLU A 337 -5.94 2.06 -14.01
N GLU A 338 -5.97 3.36 -13.75
CA GLU A 338 -7.00 4.27 -14.20
C GLU A 338 -6.38 5.55 -14.75
N PRO A 339 -7.07 6.23 -15.66
CA PRO A 339 -6.62 7.54 -16.12
C PRO A 339 -6.68 8.54 -14.96
N ILE A 340 -5.62 9.34 -14.84
CA ILE A 340 -5.51 10.44 -13.89
C ILE A 340 -4.91 11.65 -14.61
N SER A 341 -5.47 12.86 -14.37
CA SER A 341 -5.03 14.12 -14.99
C SER A 341 -3.98 14.84 -14.12
N ASP A 342 -3.04 14.09 -13.54
CA ASP A 342 -1.95 14.66 -12.75
C ASP A 342 -0.64 14.59 -13.53
N SER A 343 -0.02 15.73 -13.77
CA SER A 343 1.27 15.82 -14.48
C SER A 343 2.43 15.25 -13.66
N ALA A 344 2.31 15.17 -12.33
CA ALA A 344 3.34 14.63 -11.43
C ALA A 344 3.60 13.13 -11.63
N ILE A 345 2.68 12.39 -12.28
CA ILE A 345 2.87 10.96 -12.55
C ILE A 345 4.15 10.66 -13.34
N THR A 346 4.49 11.52 -14.30
CA THR A 346 5.70 11.33 -15.13
C THR A 346 6.97 11.54 -14.32
N THR A 347 7.02 12.59 -13.53
CA THR A 347 8.16 12.92 -12.66
C THR A 347 8.32 11.89 -11.55
N THR A 348 7.22 11.49 -10.91
CA THR A 348 7.23 10.43 -9.88
C THR A 348 7.77 9.11 -10.45
N TYR A 349 7.35 8.73 -11.66
CA TYR A 349 7.88 7.54 -12.32
C TYR A 349 9.40 7.64 -12.54
N LEU A 350 9.88 8.74 -13.10
CA LEU A 350 11.29 8.91 -13.44
C LEU A 350 12.20 9.02 -12.21
N VAL A 351 11.77 9.75 -11.16
CA VAL A 351 12.55 9.82 -9.92
C VAL A 351 12.53 8.48 -9.17
N SER A 352 11.43 7.72 -9.27
CA SER A 352 11.36 6.36 -8.72
C SER A 352 12.31 5.39 -9.43
N GLN A 353 12.49 5.52 -10.76
CA GLN A 353 13.49 4.76 -11.48
C GLN A 353 14.91 5.07 -10.98
N LEU A 354 15.23 6.35 -10.78
CA LEU A 354 16.53 6.77 -10.25
C LEU A 354 16.76 6.20 -8.84
N ALA A 355 15.76 6.28 -7.96
CA ALA A 355 15.85 5.78 -6.59
C ALA A 355 16.01 4.24 -6.55
N ALA A 356 15.29 3.52 -7.42
CA ALA A 356 15.31 2.05 -7.47
C ALA A 356 16.70 1.45 -7.82
N GLU A 357 17.63 2.26 -8.33
CA GLU A 357 19.02 1.83 -8.57
C GLU A 357 19.81 1.59 -7.26
N SER A 358 19.36 2.15 -6.14
CA SER A 358 20.12 2.11 -4.88
C SER A 358 19.30 1.84 -3.62
N VAL A 359 17.97 2.03 -3.64
CA VAL A 359 17.10 1.76 -2.50
C VAL A 359 15.83 1.02 -2.94
N LYS A 360 15.24 0.24 -2.02
CA LYS A 360 13.93 -0.40 -2.23
C LYS A 360 12.78 0.43 -1.69
N VAL A 361 13.05 1.31 -0.72
CA VAL A 361 12.07 2.13 -0.03
C VAL A 361 12.45 3.59 -0.12
N CYS A 362 11.51 4.44 -0.47
CA CYS A 362 11.61 5.88 -0.34
C CYS A 362 10.44 6.41 0.48
N LEU A 363 10.73 7.30 1.43
CA LEU A 363 9.72 8.12 2.06
C LEU A 363 9.39 9.31 1.17
N LEU A 364 8.15 9.74 1.26
CA LEU A 364 7.50 10.81 0.50
C LEU A 364 7.14 10.47 -0.95
N TYR A 365 5.86 10.73 -1.20
CA TYR A 365 5.31 10.94 -2.53
C TYR A 365 5.19 12.45 -2.72
N THR A 366 5.61 12.93 -3.85
CA THR A 366 5.27 14.30 -4.28
C THR A 366 4.10 14.27 -5.22
#